data_738848fd0202d622eee0c862835e20c4
#
_entry.id   738848fd0202d622eee0c862835e20c4
#
_cell.length_a   1.000
_cell.length_b   1.000
_cell.length_c   1.000
_cell.angle_alpha   90.00
_cell.angle_beta   90.00
_cell.angle_gamma   90.00
#
_symmetry.space_group_name_H-M   'P 1'
#
loop_
_entity.id
_entity.type
_entity.pdbx_description
1 polymer ?
#
loop_
_entity_poly.entity_id
_entity_poly.type
_entity_poly.pdbx_seq_one_letter_code
_entity_poly.pdbx_strand_id
1 'polypeptide(L)'
;KSGTASLLAAPSAASLAVAPASAQGAALNAQFASVKALVFDTFGTVVDWRSSVTQEVEAQARQKGLTVDGAKFADAWRAGYAPSMNRVRTGAMPWTKLDDLHRMILDKLLVDFGIAGLSEAETDALNRAWHRLRPWPDAVAGLTRLRKRFTIAPLSNGNISLMTDLAKHSGLPWDCILGAELVRHYKPDREVYQSAADLLDLEPAEVMMVAAHSGDLRAAKSVGL
;
A
#
# COMPACT_ATOMS: atom_id res chain seq x y z
N LYS A 1 52.37 2.93 -60.95
CA LYS A 1 51.64 2.01 -60.03
C LYS A 1 50.73 2.88 -59.20
N SER A 2 49.44 2.92 -59.54
CA SER A 2 48.37 3.64 -58.98
C SER A 2 47.89 2.88 -57.72
N GLY A 3 47.79 3.59 -56.59
CA GLY A 3 47.18 3.13 -55.33
C GLY A 3 45.93 3.92 -55.07
N THR A 4 44.80 3.26 -55.20
CA THR A 4 43.46 3.81 -54.86
C THR A 4 43.25 3.80 -53.36
N ALA A 5 43.08 4.95 -52.76
CA ALA A 5 42.64 5.06 -51.33
C ALA A 5 41.12 4.97 -51.25
N SER A 6 40.64 3.97 -50.52
CA SER A 6 39.21 3.77 -50.20
C SER A 6 38.84 4.61 -48.98
N LEU A 7 37.96 5.57 -49.13
CA LEU A 7 37.37 6.34 -48.06
C LEU A 7 36.25 5.52 -47.41
N LEU A 8 36.46 5.11 -46.17
CA LEU A 8 35.45 4.54 -45.32
C LEU A 8 34.58 5.65 -44.74
N ALA A 9 33.29 5.66 -45.08
CA ALA A 9 32.30 6.56 -44.50
C ALA A 9 31.97 6.15 -43.06
N ALA A 10 32.08 7.09 -42.15
CA ALA A 10 31.67 6.88 -40.75
C ALA A 10 30.12 6.88 -40.60
N PRO A 11 29.55 6.07 -39.71
CA PRO A 11 28.12 6.06 -39.50
C PRO A 11 27.67 7.35 -38.79
N SER A 12 26.62 7.96 -39.34
CA SER A 12 25.93 9.14 -38.79
C SER A 12 25.32 8.80 -37.45
N ALA A 13 25.74 9.53 -36.40
CA ALA A 13 25.12 9.42 -35.09
C ALA A 13 23.71 10.07 -35.14
N ALA A 14 22.68 9.24 -35.03
CA ALA A 14 21.31 9.73 -34.86
C ALA A 14 21.19 10.41 -33.48
N SER A 15 21.07 11.72 -33.47
CA SER A 15 20.81 12.51 -32.26
C SER A 15 19.39 12.23 -31.78
N LEU A 16 19.25 11.55 -30.64
CA LEU A 16 17.99 11.44 -29.93
C LEU A 16 17.64 12.81 -29.33
N ALA A 17 16.74 13.53 -29.99
CA ALA A 17 16.24 14.80 -29.50
C ALA A 17 15.40 14.56 -28.22
N VAL A 18 15.93 14.98 -27.08
CA VAL A 18 15.18 15.04 -25.82
C VAL A 18 14.18 16.19 -25.93
N ALA A 19 12.89 15.89 -25.85
CA ALA A 19 11.83 16.92 -25.88
C ALA A 19 12.02 17.89 -24.69
N PRO A 20 11.73 19.19 -24.87
CA PRO A 20 11.87 20.19 -23.82
C PRO A 20 10.93 19.88 -22.64
N ALA A 21 11.37 20.13 -21.41
CA ALA A 21 10.66 19.82 -20.16
C ALA A 21 9.21 20.37 -20.12
N SER A 22 8.94 21.48 -20.80
CA SER A 22 7.59 22.05 -20.95
C SER A 22 6.64 21.19 -21.79
N ALA A 23 7.14 20.55 -22.85
CA ALA A 23 6.34 19.66 -23.71
C ALA A 23 6.05 18.31 -23.00
N GLN A 24 6.98 17.79 -22.22
CA GLN A 24 6.76 16.62 -21.39
C GLN A 24 5.73 16.90 -20.28
N GLY A 25 5.79 18.04 -19.62
CA GLY A 25 4.80 18.46 -18.62
C GLY A 25 3.39 18.63 -19.21
N ALA A 26 3.26 19.18 -20.42
CA ALA A 26 1.98 19.31 -21.11
C ALA A 26 1.40 17.94 -21.52
N ALA A 27 2.24 17.02 -22.00
CA ALA A 27 1.82 15.66 -22.36
C ALA A 27 1.37 14.85 -21.14
N LEU A 28 2.09 14.93 -20.00
CA LEU A 28 1.70 14.32 -18.75
C LEU A 28 0.39 14.89 -18.20
N ASN A 29 0.20 16.22 -18.28
CA ASN A 29 -1.05 16.85 -17.87
C ASN A 29 -2.25 16.39 -18.72
N ALA A 30 -2.05 16.20 -20.02
CA ALA A 30 -3.09 15.67 -20.91
C ALA A 30 -3.43 14.22 -20.61
N GLN A 31 -2.43 13.39 -20.29
CA GLN A 31 -2.62 11.97 -19.95
C GLN A 31 -3.46 11.76 -18.68
N PHE A 32 -3.36 12.68 -17.71
CA PHE A 32 -4.10 12.61 -16.45
C PHE A 32 -5.28 13.59 -16.38
N ALA A 33 -5.68 14.17 -17.50
CA ALA A 33 -6.76 15.16 -17.53
C ALA A 33 -8.12 14.59 -17.13
N SER A 34 -8.37 13.30 -17.40
CA SER A 34 -9.60 12.60 -17.04
C SER A 34 -9.64 12.14 -15.57
N VAL A 35 -8.50 12.06 -14.88
CA VAL A 35 -8.43 11.54 -13.52
C VAL A 35 -9.11 12.49 -12.55
N LYS A 36 -10.08 11.97 -11.79
CA LYS A 36 -10.86 12.68 -10.76
C LYS A 36 -10.55 12.20 -9.36
N ALA A 37 -10.19 10.91 -9.21
CA ALA A 37 -9.87 10.31 -7.92
C ALA A 37 -8.51 9.58 -7.95
N LEU A 38 -7.80 9.63 -6.82
CA LEU A 38 -6.60 8.85 -6.56
C LEU A 38 -6.88 7.91 -5.41
N VAL A 39 -6.72 6.61 -5.64
CA VAL A 39 -6.88 5.60 -4.60
C VAL A 39 -5.53 4.99 -4.26
N PHE A 40 -5.24 4.84 -2.97
CA PHE A 40 -3.92 4.52 -2.49
C PHE A 40 -3.88 3.15 -1.81
N ASP A 41 -2.95 2.30 -2.20
CA ASP A 41 -2.47 1.28 -1.27
C ASP A 41 -1.88 1.96 -0.03
N THR A 42 -1.91 1.29 1.11
CA THR A 42 -1.55 1.94 2.37
C THR A 42 -0.26 1.39 2.97
N PHE A 43 -0.21 0.08 3.23
CA PHE A 43 0.89 -0.54 3.95
C PHE A 43 2.17 -0.63 3.09
N GLY A 44 3.17 0.21 3.39
CA GLY A 44 4.41 0.34 2.62
C GLY A 44 4.35 1.40 1.51
N THR A 45 3.15 1.83 1.09
CA THR A 45 2.96 2.92 0.14
C THR A 45 2.87 4.28 0.83
N VAL A 46 2.00 4.39 1.82
CA VAL A 46 1.74 5.66 2.56
C VAL A 46 2.39 5.63 3.94
N VAL A 47 2.50 4.45 4.55
CA VAL A 47 2.99 4.29 5.92
C VAL A 47 4.15 3.30 6.01
N ASP A 48 5.11 3.57 6.91
CA ASP A 48 6.18 2.65 7.30
C ASP A 48 5.67 1.66 8.34
N TRP A 49 5.05 0.58 7.85
CA TRP A 49 4.53 -0.47 8.70
C TRP A 49 5.64 -1.21 9.47
N ARG A 50 6.79 -1.47 8.81
CA ARG A 50 7.85 -2.31 9.35
C ARG A 50 8.47 -1.68 10.60
N SER A 51 8.95 -0.43 10.49
CA SER A 51 9.57 0.25 11.64
C SER A 51 8.56 0.53 12.74
N SER A 52 7.30 0.83 12.39
CA SER A 52 6.25 1.10 13.35
C SER A 52 5.92 -0.13 14.18
N VAL A 53 5.67 -1.28 13.54
CA VAL A 53 5.38 -2.55 14.22
C VAL A 53 6.59 -3.03 15.03
N THR A 54 7.82 -2.91 14.49
CA THR A 54 9.07 -3.22 15.21
C THR A 54 9.11 -2.53 16.57
N GLN A 55 8.88 -1.21 16.59
CA GLN A 55 8.96 -0.40 17.81
C GLN A 55 7.86 -0.75 18.82
N GLU A 56 6.64 -1.02 18.37
CA GLU A 56 5.52 -1.43 19.23
C GLU A 56 5.83 -2.79 19.90
N VAL A 57 6.32 -3.77 19.14
CA VAL A 57 6.67 -5.10 19.65
C VAL A 57 7.81 -5.01 20.68
N GLU A 58 8.87 -4.26 20.36
CA GLU A 58 10.00 -4.09 21.28
C GLU A 58 9.60 -3.32 22.55
N ALA A 59 8.73 -2.32 22.43
CA ALA A 59 8.23 -1.58 23.59
C ALA A 59 7.42 -2.49 24.52
N GLN A 60 6.53 -3.32 23.94
CA GLN A 60 5.73 -4.26 24.71
C GLN A 60 6.59 -5.34 25.37
N ALA A 61 7.56 -5.91 24.65
CA ALA A 61 8.50 -6.89 25.20
C ALA A 61 9.31 -6.32 26.37
N ARG A 62 9.85 -5.11 26.23
CA ARG A 62 10.60 -4.42 27.32
C ARG A 62 9.77 -4.23 28.59
N GLN A 63 8.46 -3.93 28.46
CA GLN A 63 7.57 -3.82 29.63
C GLN A 63 7.43 -5.14 30.39
N LYS A 64 7.66 -6.26 29.73
CA LYS A 64 7.66 -7.61 30.32
C LYS A 64 9.06 -8.10 30.72
N GLY A 65 10.09 -7.24 30.60
CA GLY A 65 11.47 -7.64 30.86
C GLY A 65 12.06 -8.59 29.82
N LEU A 66 11.46 -8.65 28.63
CA LEU A 66 11.88 -9.52 27.53
C LEU A 66 12.69 -8.72 26.48
N THR A 67 13.62 -9.41 25.83
CA THR A 67 14.34 -8.91 24.66
C THR A 67 13.87 -9.69 23.43
N VAL A 68 13.35 -8.99 22.43
CA VAL A 68 12.83 -9.56 21.19
C VAL A 68 13.43 -8.81 20.01
N ASP A 69 13.78 -9.52 18.94
CA ASP A 69 14.09 -8.94 17.64
C ASP A 69 12.76 -8.47 16.99
N GLY A 70 12.40 -7.23 17.25
CA GLY A 70 11.16 -6.64 16.78
C GLY A 70 11.08 -6.58 15.26
N ALA A 71 12.20 -6.39 14.55
CA ALA A 71 12.22 -6.38 13.10
C ALA A 71 11.90 -7.75 12.51
N LYS A 72 12.50 -8.81 13.05
CA LYS A 72 12.19 -10.19 12.67
C LYS A 72 10.75 -10.57 13.00
N PHE A 73 10.23 -10.10 14.14
CA PHE A 73 8.83 -10.29 14.50
C PHE A 73 7.89 -9.59 13.51
N ALA A 74 8.15 -8.33 13.18
CA ALA A 74 7.34 -7.56 12.22
C ALA A 74 7.33 -8.22 10.84
N ASP A 75 8.49 -8.69 10.36
CA ASP A 75 8.62 -9.41 9.09
C ASP A 75 7.83 -10.73 9.11
N ALA A 76 7.88 -11.49 10.21
CA ALA A 76 7.12 -12.72 10.38
C ALA A 76 5.60 -12.46 10.43
N TRP A 77 5.16 -11.39 11.11
CA TRP A 77 3.76 -10.98 11.13
C TRP A 77 3.26 -10.64 9.72
N ARG A 78 4.04 -9.84 8.98
CA ARG A 78 3.74 -9.50 7.60
C ARG A 78 3.73 -10.73 6.67
N ALA A 79 4.63 -11.69 6.89
CA ALA A 79 4.67 -12.92 6.11
C ALA A 79 3.40 -13.79 6.27
N GLY A 80 2.75 -13.75 7.44
CA GLY A 80 1.47 -14.42 7.70
C GLY A 80 0.26 -13.80 6.97
N TYR A 81 0.38 -12.56 6.52
CA TYR A 81 -0.68 -11.74 5.94
C TYR A 81 -1.27 -12.36 4.65
N ALA A 82 -0.44 -12.56 3.62
CA ALA A 82 -0.90 -13.07 2.34
C ALA A 82 -1.51 -14.49 2.41
N PRO A 83 -0.90 -15.47 3.12
CA PRO A 83 -1.50 -16.78 3.32
C PRO A 83 -2.87 -16.73 4.02
N SER A 84 -3.03 -15.88 5.04
CA SER A 84 -4.29 -15.75 5.79
C SER A 84 -5.40 -15.17 4.91
N MET A 85 -5.13 -14.09 4.18
CA MET A 85 -6.09 -13.55 3.22
C MET A 85 -6.44 -14.55 2.10
N ASN A 86 -5.46 -15.34 1.64
CA ASN A 86 -5.72 -16.34 0.60
C ASN A 86 -6.70 -17.43 1.07
N ARG A 87 -6.71 -17.81 2.34
CA ARG A 87 -7.71 -18.73 2.90
C ARG A 87 -9.14 -18.14 2.79
N VAL A 88 -9.29 -16.85 3.00
CA VAL A 88 -10.57 -16.15 2.82
C VAL A 88 -10.94 -16.10 1.34
N ARG A 89 -10.02 -15.69 0.47
CA ARG A 89 -10.23 -15.58 -0.98
C ARG A 89 -10.61 -16.89 -1.65
N THR A 90 -10.06 -18.01 -1.17
CA THR A 90 -10.36 -19.36 -1.71
C THR A 90 -11.57 -20.02 -1.07
N GLY A 91 -12.24 -19.36 -0.10
CA GLY A 91 -13.37 -19.95 0.62
C GLY A 91 -12.99 -20.99 1.69
N ALA A 92 -11.68 -21.20 1.93
CA ALA A 92 -11.19 -22.06 3.03
C ALA A 92 -11.43 -21.44 4.42
N MET A 93 -11.81 -20.18 4.46
CA MET A 93 -12.24 -19.42 5.63
C MET A 93 -13.36 -18.46 5.21
N PRO A 94 -14.41 -18.26 6.02
CA PRO A 94 -15.43 -17.25 5.73
C PRO A 94 -14.78 -15.84 5.70
N TRP A 95 -15.53 -14.85 5.22
CA TRP A 95 -15.07 -13.47 5.29
C TRP A 95 -14.65 -13.14 6.74
N THR A 96 -13.41 -12.78 6.89
CA THR A 96 -12.76 -12.41 8.14
C THR A 96 -12.00 -11.11 7.88
N LYS A 97 -12.24 -10.08 8.67
CA LYS A 97 -11.59 -8.79 8.51
C LYS A 97 -10.09 -8.87 8.87
N LEU A 98 -9.32 -7.90 8.39
CA LEU A 98 -7.86 -7.95 8.54
C LEU A 98 -7.40 -7.92 10.01
N ASP A 99 -8.05 -7.17 10.88
CA ASP A 99 -7.73 -7.16 12.32
C ASP A 99 -7.79 -8.55 12.95
N ASP A 100 -8.79 -9.34 12.58
CA ASP A 100 -8.95 -10.69 13.11
C ASP A 100 -7.88 -11.63 12.53
N LEU A 101 -7.52 -11.48 11.25
CA LEU A 101 -6.40 -12.22 10.65
C LEU A 101 -5.07 -11.83 11.31
N HIS A 102 -4.85 -10.55 11.56
CA HIS A 102 -3.66 -10.07 12.29
C HIS A 102 -3.59 -10.66 13.69
N ARG A 103 -4.71 -10.75 14.42
CA ARG A 103 -4.77 -11.34 15.74
C ARG A 103 -4.44 -12.83 15.71
N MET A 104 -5.00 -13.59 14.77
CA MET A 104 -4.68 -15.00 14.61
C MET A 104 -3.20 -15.26 14.33
N ILE A 105 -2.56 -14.39 13.54
CA ILE A 105 -1.13 -14.47 13.27
C ILE A 105 -0.34 -14.08 14.53
N LEU A 106 -0.75 -13.02 15.22
CA LEU A 106 -0.12 -12.52 16.45
C LEU A 106 -0.09 -13.61 17.52
N ASP A 107 -1.22 -14.26 17.80
CA ASP A 107 -1.31 -15.32 18.83
C ASP A 107 -0.28 -16.43 18.59
N LYS A 108 -0.07 -16.82 17.33
CA LYS A 108 0.96 -17.79 16.96
C LYS A 108 2.38 -17.22 17.17
N LEU A 109 2.63 -15.98 16.75
CA LEU A 109 3.95 -15.37 16.85
C LEU A 109 4.37 -15.12 18.30
N LEU A 110 3.45 -14.80 19.19
CA LEU A 110 3.75 -14.67 20.61
C LEU A 110 4.36 -15.96 21.18
N VAL A 111 3.83 -17.12 20.76
CA VAL A 111 4.39 -18.44 21.12
C VAL A 111 5.75 -18.66 20.44
N ASP A 112 5.82 -18.46 19.12
CA ASP A 112 7.03 -18.72 18.32
C ASP A 112 8.24 -17.88 18.79
N PHE A 113 7.99 -16.65 19.27
CA PHE A 113 9.02 -15.72 19.76
C PHE A 113 9.19 -15.75 21.29
N GLY A 114 8.47 -16.64 22.00
CA GLY A 114 8.58 -16.76 23.45
C GLY A 114 8.11 -15.55 24.24
N ILE A 115 7.20 -14.74 23.68
CA ILE A 115 6.63 -13.58 24.36
C ILE A 115 5.47 -14.06 25.23
N ALA A 116 5.74 -14.29 26.50
CA ALA A 116 4.77 -14.75 27.47
C ALA A 116 4.30 -13.64 28.42
N GLY A 117 3.17 -13.87 29.12
CA GLY A 117 2.69 -13.00 30.20
C GLY A 117 1.97 -11.74 29.73
N LEU A 118 1.60 -11.63 28.45
CA LEU A 118 0.65 -10.61 27.98
C LEU A 118 -0.76 -11.01 28.43
N SER A 119 -1.49 -10.07 29.02
CA SER A 119 -2.93 -10.17 29.20
C SER A 119 -3.65 -10.05 27.85
N GLU A 120 -4.92 -10.45 27.81
CA GLU A 120 -5.76 -10.28 26.62
C GLU A 120 -5.80 -8.83 26.15
N ALA A 121 -5.95 -7.87 27.09
CA ALA A 121 -5.96 -6.45 26.77
C ALA A 121 -4.63 -5.96 26.18
N GLU A 122 -3.50 -6.46 26.65
CA GLU A 122 -2.18 -6.13 26.11
C GLU A 122 -1.97 -6.75 24.72
N THR A 123 -2.46 -7.97 24.50
CA THR A 123 -2.43 -8.62 23.18
C THR A 123 -3.31 -7.87 22.17
N ASP A 124 -4.50 -7.44 22.58
CA ASP A 124 -5.35 -6.58 21.75
C ASP A 124 -4.71 -5.23 21.46
N ALA A 125 -4.07 -4.61 22.45
CA ALA A 125 -3.34 -3.36 22.27
C ALA A 125 -2.18 -3.53 21.28
N LEU A 126 -1.46 -4.65 21.36
CA LEU A 126 -0.39 -4.99 20.40
C LEU A 126 -0.97 -5.26 19.00
N ASN A 127 -2.09 -5.98 18.88
CA ASN A 127 -2.75 -6.19 17.61
C ASN A 127 -3.12 -4.86 16.93
N ARG A 128 -3.53 -3.87 17.72
CA ARG A 128 -3.81 -2.50 17.25
C ARG A 128 -2.57 -1.68 16.91
N ALA A 129 -1.35 -2.23 16.94
CA ALA A 129 -0.15 -1.57 16.40
C ALA A 129 -0.35 -1.17 14.93
N TRP A 130 -1.08 -1.97 14.16
CA TRP A 130 -1.42 -1.69 12.77
C TRP A 130 -2.33 -0.45 12.59
N HIS A 131 -3.03 -0.02 13.62
CA HIS A 131 -3.83 1.22 13.65
C HIS A 131 -3.00 2.48 13.92
N ARG A 132 -1.72 2.34 14.32
CA ARG A 132 -0.83 3.43 14.78
C ARG A 132 0.46 3.54 13.98
N LEU A 133 0.44 3.08 12.72
CA LEU A 133 1.61 3.15 11.85
C LEU A 133 1.95 4.59 11.52
N ARG A 134 3.25 4.86 11.42
CA ARG A 134 3.74 6.19 11.05
C ARG A 134 3.72 6.38 9.54
N PRO A 135 3.26 7.55 9.05
CA PRO A 135 3.33 7.86 7.64
C PRO A 135 4.79 8.09 7.21
N TRP A 136 5.07 7.89 5.93
CA TRP A 136 6.32 8.38 5.38
C TRP A 136 6.40 9.91 5.52
N PRO A 137 7.62 10.50 5.64
CA PRO A 137 7.78 11.94 5.95
C PRO A 137 7.09 12.88 4.97
N ASP A 138 6.92 12.48 3.72
CA ASP A 138 6.29 13.26 2.65
C ASP A 138 4.79 12.97 2.45
N ALA A 139 4.27 11.90 3.06
CA ALA A 139 2.92 11.39 2.78
C ALA A 139 1.82 12.41 3.12
N VAL A 140 1.80 12.95 4.35
CA VAL A 140 0.74 13.88 4.79
C VAL A 140 0.74 15.15 3.94
N ALA A 141 1.92 15.74 3.70
CA ALA A 141 2.04 16.95 2.88
C ALA A 141 1.68 16.66 1.41
N GLY A 142 2.10 15.52 0.86
CA GLY A 142 1.76 15.08 -0.48
C GLY A 142 0.25 14.89 -0.67
N LEU A 143 -0.37 14.13 0.22
CA LEU A 143 -1.82 13.87 0.21
C LEU A 143 -2.63 15.17 0.37
N THR A 144 -2.24 16.05 1.29
CA THR A 144 -2.88 17.35 1.48
C THR A 144 -2.86 18.21 0.20
N ARG A 145 -1.76 18.13 -0.55
CA ARG A 145 -1.64 18.82 -1.85
C ARG A 145 -2.52 18.19 -2.92
N LEU A 146 -2.53 16.84 -3.01
CA LEU A 146 -3.34 16.11 -3.99
C LEU A 146 -4.84 16.27 -3.75
N ARG A 147 -5.27 16.30 -2.51
CA ARG A 147 -6.67 16.51 -2.09
C ARG A 147 -7.29 17.83 -2.61
N LYS A 148 -6.46 18.83 -2.91
CA LYS A 148 -6.94 20.10 -3.48
C LYS A 148 -7.51 19.96 -4.89
N ARG A 149 -7.16 18.88 -5.60
CA ARG A 149 -7.54 18.66 -7.00
C ARG A 149 -8.32 17.37 -7.21
N PHE A 150 -8.05 16.34 -6.43
CA PHE A 150 -8.59 15.00 -6.59
C PHE A 150 -9.34 14.59 -5.34
N THR A 151 -10.36 13.76 -5.49
CA THR A 151 -10.83 12.93 -4.38
C THR A 151 -9.74 11.94 -4.03
N ILE A 152 -9.34 11.85 -2.75
CA ILE A 152 -8.33 10.91 -2.31
C ILE A 152 -8.86 9.94 -1.27
N ALA A 153 -8.59 8.65 -1.45
CA ALA A 153 -9.00 7.60 -0.53
C ALA A 153 -7.94 6.50 -0.43
N PRO A 154 -7.81 5.79 0.69
CA PRO A 154 -7.13 4.51 0.67
C PRO A 154 -7.96 3.50 -0.10
N LEU A 155 -7.33 2.57 -0.81
CA LEU A 155 -7.92 1.34 -1.32
C LEU A 155 -7.09 0.19 -0.75
N SER A 156 -7.48 -0.23 0.45
CA SER A 156 -6.66 -1.09 1.31
C SER A 156 -7.33 -2.42 1.62
N ASN A 157 -6.51 -3.43 1.94
CA ASN A 157 -6.99 -4.66 2.58
C ASN A 157 -7.36 -4.45 4.06
N GLY A 158 -6.98 -3.31 4.65
CA GLY A 158 -7.37 -2.92 6.00
C GLY A 158 -8.88 -2.75 6.13
N ASN A 159 -9.44 -3.20 7.26
CA ASN A 159 -10.84 -2.96 7.58
C ASN A 159 -11.09 -1.48 7.94
N ILE A 160 -12.33 -1.05 7.87
CA ILE A 160 -12.72 0.36 8.00
C ILE A 160 -12.27 0.97 9.32
N SER A 161 -12.43 0.26 10.46
CA SER A 161 -11.98 0.77 11.76
C SER A 161 -10.46 0.95 11.82
N LEU A 162 -9.68 -0.02 11.32
CA LEU A 162 -8.23 0.08 11.22
C LEU A 162 -7.82 1.30 10.41
N MET A 163 -8.38 1.46 9.21
CA MET A 163 -8.04 2.55 8.30
C MET A 163 -8.45 3.92 8.86
N THR A 164 -9.58 3.98 9.58
CA THR A 164 -10.06 5.21 10.23
C THR A 164 -9.17 5.62 11.39
N ASP A 165 -8.82 4.68 12.27
CA ASP A 165 -7.92 4.93 13.39
C ASP A 165 -6.54 5.35 12.91
N LEU A 166 -6.00 4.64 11.91
CA LEU A 166 -4.72 4.96 11.28
C LEU A 166 -4.72 6.38 10.68
N ALA A 167 -5.78 6.73 9.96
CA ALA A 167 -5.90 8.06 9.36
C ALA A 167 -5.89 9.17 10.44
N LYS A 168 -6.63 8.97 11.52
CA LYS A 168 -6.67 9.90 12.66
C LYS A 168 -5.32 9.98 13.38
N HIS A 169 -4.70 8.84 13.65
CA HIS A 169 -3.41 8.77 14.34
C HIS A 169 -2.31 9.47 13.53
N SER A 170 -2.29 9.25 12.24
CA SER A 170 -1.20 9.67 11.32
C SER A 170 -1.49 10.98 10.59
N GLY A 171 -2.65 11.60 10.81
CA GLY A 171 -3.05 12.83 10.13
C GLY A 171 -3.25 12.69 8.62
N LEU A 172 -3.61 11.49 8.15
CA LEU A 172 -3.84 11.23 6.72
C LEU A 172 -5.17 11.86 6.28
N PRO A 173 -5.16 12.81 5.34
CA PRO A 173 -6.31 13.66 5.04
C PRO A 173 -7.25 13.04 3.99
N TRP A 174 -7.65 11.78 4.17
CA TRP A 174 -8.55 11.10 3.26
C TRP A 174 -9.93 11.77 3.18
N ASP A 175 -10.54 11.76 2.01
CA ASP A 175 -11.93 12.22 1.82
C ASP A 175 -12.92 11.14 2.23
N CYS A 176 -12.59 9.88 1.99
CA CYS A 176 -13.35 8.70 2.43
C CYS A 176 -12.41 7.52 2.66
N ILE A 177 -12.93 6.40 3.17
CA ILE A 177 -12.19 5.15 3.35
C ILE A 177 -12.80 4.08 2.46
N LEU A 178 -12.01 3.58 1.52
CA LEU A 178 -12.36 2.47 0.63
C LEU A 178 -11.47 1.25 0.92
N GLY A 179 -11.95 0.08 0.61
CA GLY A 179 -11.17 -1.14 0.77
C GLY A 179 -11.96 -2.43 0.84
N ALA A 180 -11.25 -3.49 1.14
CA ALA A 180 -11.67 -4.88 1.12
C ALA A 180 -12.97 -5.17 1.89
N GLU A 181 -13.15 -4.54 3.07
CA GLU A 181 -14.31 -4.81 3.94
C GLU A 181 -15.64 -4.41 3.30
N LEU A 182 -15.65 -3.35 2.49
CA LEU A 182 -16.87 -2.87 1.84
C LEU A 182 -17.47 -3.87 0.83
N VAL A 183 -16.60 -4.67 0.22
CA VAL A 183 -17.00 -5.68 -0.77
C VAL A 183 -16.75 -7.12 -0.32
N ARG A 184 -16.15 -7.30 0.87
CA ARG A 184 -15.79 -8.61 1.42
C ARG A 184 -14.90 -9.45 0.49
N HIS A 185 -13.99 -8.77 -0.22
CA HIS A 185 -12.95 -9.34 -1.06
C HIS A 185 -11.61 -8.71 -0.71
N TYR A 186 -10.53 -9.49 -0.80
CA TYR A 186 -9.18 -8.98 -0.61
C TYR A 186 -8.51 -8.70 -1.95
N LYS A 187 -7.69 -7.66 -2.04
CA LYS A 187 -6.77 -7.47 -3.17
C LYS A 187 -5.90 -8.73 -3.33
N PRO A 188 -5.65 -9.20 -4.55
CA PRO A 188 -5.91 -8.56 -5.82
C PRO A 188 -7.25 -8.97 -6.52
N ASP A 189 -8.31 -9.33 -5.79
CA ASP A 189 -9.60 -9.63 -6.39
C ASP A 189 -10.15 -8.36 -7.06
N ARG A 190 -10.71 -8.53 -8.26
CA ARG A 190 -11.16 -7.43 -9.11
C ARG A 190 -12.23 -6.54 -8.47
N GLU A 191 -13.07 -7.14 -7.63
CA GLU A 191 -14.16 -6.51 -6.92
C GLU A 191 -13.68 -5.32 -6.08
N VAL A 192 -12.49 -5.45 -5.47
CA VAL A 192 -11.91 -4.37 -4.65
C VAL A 192 -11.57 -3.15 -5.49
N TYR A 193 -11.01 -3.34 -6.68
CA TYR A 193 -10.64 -2.21 -7.56
C TYR A 193 -11.85 -1.60 -8.25
N GLN A 194 -12.79 -2.43 -8.73
CA GLN A 194 -14.04 -1.95 -9.34
C GLN A 194 -14.86 -1.13 -8.36
N SER A 195 -14.96 -1.58 -7.09
CA SER A 195 -15.70 -0.86 -6.07
C SER A 195 -15.21 0.57 -5.84
N ALA A 196 -13.93 0.86 -6.14
CA ALA A 196 -13.42 2.22 -5.99
C ALA A 196 -14.07 3.18 -6.98
N ALA A 197 -14.29 2.76 -8.22
CA ALA A 197 -15.01 3.55 -9.21
C ALA A 197 -16.52 3.62 -8.89
N ASP A 198 -17.14 2.45 -8.62
CA ASP A 198 -18.57 2.33 -8.34
C ASP A 198 -19.00 3.19 -7.13
N LEU A 199 -18.24 3.13 -6.02
CA LEU A 199 -18.55 3.85 -4.77
C LEU A 199 -18.29 5.37 -4.87
N LEU A 200 -17.50 5.81 -5.84
CA LEU A 200 -17.24 7.22 -6.12
C LEU A 200 -18.11 7.78 -7.26
N ASP A 201 -18.97 6.95 -7.85
CA ASP A 201 -19.78 7.29 -9.04
C ASP A 201 -18.91 7.83 -10.20
N LEU A 202 -17.81 7.11 -10.48
CA LEU A 202 -16.82 7.43 -11.51
C LEU A 202 -16.63 6.26 -12.48
N GLU A 203 -16.23 6.58 -13.72
CA GLU A 203 -15.73 5.55 -14.63
C GLU A 203 -14.34 5.04 -14.16
N PRO A 204 -14.00 3.75 -14.37
CA PRO A 204 -12.68 3.23 -13.99
C PRO A 204 -11.51 4.07 -14.51
N ALA A 205 -11.58 4.58 -15.74
CA ALA A 205 -10.54 5.44 -16.34
C ALA A 205 -10.41 6.83 -15.68
N GLU A 206 -11.32 7.20 -14.78
CA GLU A 206 -11.27 8.44 -14.01
C GLU A 206 -10.66 8.23 -12.61
N VAL A 207 -10.37 6.98 -12.25
CA VAL A 207 -9.75 6.60 -10.97
C VAL A 207 -8.33 6.07 -11.24
N MET A 208 -7.34 6.60 -10.52
CA MET A 208 -5.97 6.14 -10.63
C MET A 208 -5.50 5.47 -9.34
N MET A 209 -4.95 4.27 -9.47
CA MET A 209 -4.29 3.56 -8.37
C MET A 209 -2.87 4.05 -8.13
N VAL A 210 -2.53 4.33 -6.90
CA VAL A 210 -1.18 4.67 -6.43
C VAL A 210 -0.69 3.60 -5.46
N ALA A 211 0.40 2.91 -5.79
CA ALA A 211 0.95 1.85 -4.95
C ALA A 211 2.45 1.67 -5.15
N ALA A 212 3.17 1.33 -4.08
CA ALA A 212 4.55 0.87 -4.15
C ALA A 212 4.66 -0.58 -4.69
N HIS A 213 3.57 -1.34 -4.65
CA HIS A 213 3.52 -2.75 -5.03
C HIS A 213 3.07 -2.92 -6.47
N SER A 214 3.96 -3.33 -7.36
CA SER A 214 3.67 -3.50 -8.80
C SER A 214 2.53 -4.48 -9.10
N GLY A 215 2.30 -5.48 -8.24
CA GLY A 215 1.17 -6.41 -8.34
C GLY A 215 -0.17 -5.72 -8.22
N ASP A 216 -0.28 -4.77 -7.29
CA ASP A 216 -1.46 -3.95 -7.05
C ASP A 216 -1.80 -3.07 -8.27
N LEU A 217 -0.77 -2.40 -8.84
CA LEU A 217 -0.91 -1.59 -10.05
C LEU A 217 -1.37 -2.43 -11.26
N ARG A 218 -0.83 -3.65 -11.41
CA ARG A 218 -1.27 -4.54 -12.51
C ARG A 218 -2.72 -4.98 -12.35
N ALA A 219 -3.13 -5.30 -11.12
CA ALA A 219 -4.51 -5.68 -10.84
C ALA A 219 -5.48 -4.52 -11.09
N ALA A 220 -5.17 -3.32 -10.62
CA ALA A 220 -5.95 -2.10 -10.88
C ALA A 220 -6.08 -1.84 -12.39
N LYS A 221 -4.96 -1.89 -13.13
CA LYS A 221 -4.96 -1.72 -14.59
C LYS A 221 -5.85 -2.75 -15.30
N SER A 222 -5.93 -3.99 -14.81
CA SER A 222 -6.73 -5.05 -15.44
C SER A 222 -8.24 -4.80 -15.39
N VAL A 223 -8.70 -3.89 -14.54
CA VAL A 223 -10.12 -3.46 -14.43
C VAL A 223 -10.35 -2.04 -14.96
N GLY A 224 -9.33 -1.39 -15.52
CA GLY A 224 -9.46 -0.10 -16.21
C GLY A 224 -9.05 1.14 -15.42
N LEU A 225 -8.51 0.98 -14.17
CA LEU A 225 -7.96 2.09 -13.38
C LEU A 225 -6.60 2.51 -13.93
#